data_45aaa9699f59154cb1fd42661ca98393
#
_entry.id   45aaa9699f59154cb1fd42661ca98393
#
_cell.length_a   1.000
_cell.length_b   1.000
_cell.length_c   1.000
_cell.angle_alpha   90.00
_cell.angle_beta   90.00
_cell.angle_gamma   90.00
#
_symmetry.space_group_name_H-M   'P 1'
#
loop_
_entity.id
_entity.type
_entity.pdbx_description
1 polymer ?
#
loop_
_entity_poly.entity_id
_entity_poly.type
_entity_poly.pdbx_seq_one_letter_code
_entity_poly.pdbx_strand_id
1 'polypeptide(L)'
;MKKLSILLLAALLSLSAAAQAQTIFPAEFTAPAEFNTGTVHISVLSRSERQMTTNFLFEQGSRNSWHYHPNATQVLMVLSGEAYYQEEGQPKQLLCKGDLVTTAPNVRHWNGATPWSAAECMTVTEIAEGEEHAVQLRKVTDEEFSSPITCENMIVRIAEIEVYPQYLEEYLAFANEVDRLSVEREPGVICLFPMQSADDATQICILEIYASDAAYQAHLKTEHFQKYKQGTLHMVKSLKLPTMQPLDPETMRLIFKKK
;
A
#
# COMPACT_ATOMS: atom_id res chain seq x y z
N MET A 1 48.07 -36.92 36.37
CA MET A 1 46.76 -36.36 36.73
C MET A 1 46.38 -35.38 35.63
N LYS A 2 45.60 -35.83 34.63
CA LYS A 2 45.15 -35.01 33.49
C LYS A 2 43.75 -34.48 33.81
N LYS A 3 43.62 -33.14 33.90
CA LYS A 3 42.33 -32.47 34.06
C LYS A 3 41.63 -32.42 32.71
N LEU A 4 40.47 -33.06 32.63
CA LEU A 4 39.59 -33.07 31.48
C LEU A 4 38.70 -31.80 31.59
N SER A 5 38.89 -30.83 30.70
CA SER A 5 38.02 -29.65 30.60
C SER A 5 36.84 -29.99 29.68
N ILE A 6 35.64 -30.06 30.24
CA ILE A 6 34.38 -30.20 29.51
C ILE A 6 33.97 -28.82 29.04
N LEU A 7 34.09 -28.58 27.73
CA LEU A 7 33.44 -27.40 27.10
C LEU A 7 31.93 -27.69 26.94
N LEU A 8 31.12 -26.98 27.70
CA LEU A 8 29.68 -26.94 27.49
C LEU A 8 29.37 -26.00 26.31
N LEU A 9 29.04 -26.58 25.16
CA LEU A 9 28.56 -25.83 24.00
C LEU A 9 27.08 -25.55 24.23
N ALA A 10 26.72 -24.35 24.72
CA ALA A 10 25.38 -23.89 24.81
C ALA A 10 24.89 -23.49 23.39
N ALA A 11 24.15 -24.37 22.76
CA ALA A 11 23.42 -24.02 21.54
C ALA A 11 22.28 -23.05 21.89
N LEU A 12 22.50 -21.77 21.61
CA LEU A 12 21.45 -20.77 21.58
C LEU A 12 20.53 -21.05 20.37
N LEU A 13 19.47 -21.80 20.60
CA LEU A 13 18.32 -21.85 19.72
C LEU A 13 17.67 -20.46 19.75
N SER A 14 18.01 -19.60 18.79
CA SER A 14 17.22 -18.41 18.50
C SER A 14 15.88 -18.87 17.93
N LEU A 15 14.87 -19.02 18.79
CA LEU A 15 13.50 -19.01 18.32
C LEU A 15 13.27 -17.60 17.72
N SER A 16 13.25 -17.53 16.41
CA SER A 16 12.61 -16.43 15.71
C SER A 16 11.11 -16.53 16.02
N ALA A 17 10.66 -15.80 17.04
CA ALA A 17 9.25 -15.53 17.21
C ALA A 17 8.86 -14.74 15.96
N ALA A 18 8.22 -15.40 15.00
CA ALA A 18 7.47 -14.69 13.99
C ALA A 18 6.53 -13.77 14.78
N ALA A 19 6.69 -12.46 14.60
CA ALA A 19 5.80 -11.50 15.23
C ALA A 19 4.40 -11.82 14.71
N GLN A 20 3.61 -12.52 15.54
CA GLN A 20 2.20 -12.69 15.27
C GLN A 20 1.62 -11.29 15.25
N ALA A 21 1.05 -10.91 14.12
CA ALA A 21 0.33 -9.66 14.00
C ALA A 21 -0.69 -9.63 15.16
N GLN A 22 -0.51 -8.67 16.06
CA GLN A 22 -1.38 -8.54 17.23
C GLN A 22 -2.70 -7.99 16.69
N THR A 23 -3.70 -8.86 16.52
CA THR A 23 -5.00 -8.46 15.99
C THR A 23 -5.72 -7.60 17.02
N ILE A 24 -6.45 -6.59 16.53
CA ILE A 24 -7.30 -5.75 17.38
C ILE A 24 -8.51 -6.55 17.86
N PHE A 25 -9.00 -7.47 17.03
CA PHE A 25 -10.17 -8.29 17.30
C PHE A 25 -9.80 -9.77 17.33
N PRO A 26 -10.10 -10.52 18.42
CA PRO A 26 -9.86 -11.96 18.47
C PRO A 26 -10.60 -12.68 17.35
N ALA A 27 -9.92 -13.61 16.69
CA ALA A 27 -10.54 -14.43 15.65
C ALA A 27 -11.63 -15.34 16.26
N GLU A 28 -12.82 -15.34 15.65
CA GLU A 28 -13.91 -16.23 16.05
C GLU A 28 -13.78 -17.59 15.36
N PHE A 29 -13.41 -17.59 14.08
CA PHE A 29 -13.21 -18.81 13.29
C PHE A 29 -12.25 -18.59 12.12
N THR A 30 -11.78 -19.70 11.54
CA THR A 30 -11.01 -19.68 10.28
C THR A 30 -11.97 -19.81 9.10
N ALA A 31 -11.78 -18.97 8.10
CA ALA A 31 -12.59 -18.96 6.89
C ALA A 31 -12.48 -20.30 6.13
N PRO A 32 -13.57 -20.77 5.50
CA PRO A 32 -13.56 -21.98 4.71
C PRO A 32 -12.51 -21.94 3.59
N ALA A 33 -11.69 -22.99 3.49
CA ALA A 33 -10.67 -23.12 2.45
C ALA A 33 -11.24 -23.17 1.02
N GLU A 34 -12.53 -23.44 0.89
CA GLU A 34 -13.23 -23.42 -0.40
C GLU A 34 -13.17 -22.03 -1.04
N PHE A 35 -13.35 -20.98 -0.23
CA PHE A 35 -13.43 -19.58 -0.68
C PHE A 35 -12.17 -18.78 -0.40
N ASN A 36 -11.10 -19.42 0.08
CA ASN A 36 -9.87 -18.74 0.44
C ASN A 36 -8.65 -19.55 -0.02
N THR A 37 -7.54 -18.85 -0.25
CA THR A 37 -6.22 -19.45 -0.40
C THR A 37 -5.36 -18.99 0.77
N GLY A 38 -4.68 -19.93 1.44
CA GLY A 38 -3.99 -19.65 2.70
C GLY A 38 -4.95 -19.60 3.90
N THR A 39 -4.51 -19.01 4.99
CA THR A 39 -5.27 -18.92 6.25
C THR A 39 -5.85 -17.52 6.42
N VAL A 40 -7.15 -17.45 6.61
CA VAL A 40 -7.90 -16.21 6.87
C VAL A 40 -8.74 -16.41 8.13
N HIS A 41 -8.52 -15.56 9.11
CA HIS A 41 -9.29 -15.55 10.34
C HIS A 41 -10.37 -14.47 10.29
N ILE A 42 -11.54 -14.78 10.80
CA ILE A 42 -12.73 -13.91 10.71
C ILE A 42 -13.28 -13.66 12.11
N SER A 43 -13.71 -12.41 12.33
CA SER A 43 -14.52 -12.01 13.48
C SER A 43 -15.70 -11.17 12.98
N VAL A 44 -16.93 -11.62 13.25
CA VAL A 44 -18.14 -10.86 12.91
C VAL A 44 -18.43 -9.87 14.05
N LEU A 45 -18.07 -8.61 13.84
CA LEU A 45 -18.16 -7.57 14.88
C LEU A 45 -19.58 -7.06 15.07
N SER A 46 -20.37 -7.02 14.00
CA SER A 46 -21.78 -6.59 14.03
C SER A 46 -22.53 -7.17 12.84
N ARG A 47 -23.77 -7.52 13.05
CA ARG A 47 -24.67 -7.98 11.98
C ARG A 47 -26.08 -7.48 12.25
N SER A 48 -26.70 -6.92 11.22
CA SER A 48 -28.14 -6.59 11.15
C SER A 48 -28.72 -7.15 9.86
N GLU A 49 -29.99 -6.92 9.62
CA GLU A 49 -30.64 -7.30 8.35
C GLU A 49 -30.07 -6.55 7.13
N ARG A 50 -29.47 -5.37 7.35
CA ARG A 50 -29.04 -4.47 6.27
C ARG A 50 -27.53 -4.20 6.23
N GLN A 51 -26.76 -4.69 7.20
CA GLN A 51 -25.35 -4.41 7.29
C GLN A 51 -24.61 -5.49 8.07
N MET A 52 -23.39 -5.78 7.64
CA MET A 52 -22.45 -6.61 8.37
C MET A 52 -21.09 -5.91 8.47
N THR A 53 -20.53 -5.91 9.68
CA THR A 53 -19.15 -5.45 9.93
C THR A 53 -18.32 -6.65 10.31
N THR A 54 -17.24 -6.89 9.56
CA THR A 54 -16.40 -8.07 9.73
C THR A 54 -14.93 -7.65 9.77
N ASN A 55 -14.19 -8.24 10.70
CA ASN A 55 -12.73 -8.15 10.73
C ASN A 55 -12.13 -9.42 10.13
N PHE A 56 -11.19 -9.23 9.21
CA PHE A 56 -10.42 -10.28 8.56
C PHE A 56 -8.95 -10.12 8.93
N LEU A 57 -8.36 -11.18 9.46
CA LEU A 57 -6.91 -11.30 9.56
C LEU A 57 -6.45 -12.29 8.50
N PHE A 58 -5.84 -11.77 7.45
CA PHE A 58 -5.16 -12.55 6.42
C PHE A 58 -3.74 -12.84 6.87
N GLU A 59 -3.37 -14.11 7.01
CA GLU A 59 -1.96 -14.46 7.12
C GLU A 59 -1.21 -14.07 5.85
N GLN A 60 0.10 -13.93 5.96
CA GLN A 60 0.97 -13.56 4.83
C GLN A 60 0.67 -14.40 3.59
N GLY A 61 0.40 -13.77 2.45
CA GLY A 61 0.06 -14.42 1.18
C GLY A 61 -1.34 -15.00 1.08
N SER A 62 -2.15 -14.91 2.14
CA SER A 62 -3.53 -15.38 2.14
C SER A 62 -4.47 -14.40 1.45
N ARG A 63 -5.51 -14.92 0.81
CA ARG A 63 -6.47 -14.13 0.05
C ARG A 63 -7.82 -14.81 -0.05
N ASN A 64 -8.89 -14.00 -0.18
CA ASN A 64 -10.21 -14.54 -0.49
C ASN A 64 -10.35 -14.80 -2.00
N SER A 65 -11.44 -15.45 -2.38
CA SER A 65 -11.83 -15.66 -3.78
C SER A 65 -12.35 -14.38 -4.40
N TRP A 66 -12.41 -14.32 -5.72
CA TRP A 66 -13.24 -13.36 -6.42
C TRP A 66 -14.67 -13.48 -5.94
N HIS A 67 -15.30 -12.36 -5.62
CA HIS A 67 -16.68 -12.29 -5.13
C HIS A 67 -17.28 -10.92 -5.45
N TYR A 68 -18.57 -10.79 -5.21
CA TYR A 68 -19.27 -9.50 -5.28
C TYR A 68 -20.40 -9.45 -4.26
N HIS A 69 -20.88 -8.26 -3.96
CA HIS A 69 -22.00 -8.01 -3.06
C HIS A 69 -23.21 -7.59 -3.90
N PRO A 70 -24.29 -8.42 -3.95
CA PRO A 70 -25.47 -8.11 -4.77
C PRO A 70 -26.15 -6.82 -4.29
N ASN A 71 -26.24 -5.85 -5.19
CA ASN A 71 -26.90 -4.56 -4.94
C ASN A 71 -26.46 -3.82 -3.67
N ALA A 72 -25.24 -4.09 -3.19
CA ALA A 72 -24.72 -3.62 -1.92
C ALA A 72 -23.30 -3.05 -2.06
N THR A 73 -23.02 -2.01 -1.30
CA THR A 73 -21.71 -1.37 -1.21
C THR A 73 -20.89 -2.04 -0.11
N GLN A 74 -19.58 -2.19 -0.33
CA GLN A 74 -18.63 -2.57 0.70
C GLN A 74 -17.57 -1.49 0.89
N VAL A 75 -17.28 -1.16 2.13
CA VAL A 75 -16.09 -0.39 2.53
C VAL A 75 -15.10 -1.35 3.17
N LEU A 76 -13.86 -1.35 2.68
CA LEU A 76 -12.74 -2.08 3.26
C LEU A 76 -11.72 -1.09 3.81
N MET A 77 -11.25 -1.30 5.03
CA MET A 77 -10.24 -0.50 5.72
C MET A 77 -9.09 -1.40 6.16
N VAL A 78 -7.84 -1.01 5.91
CA VAL A 78 -6.66 -1.70 6.40
C VAL A 78 -6.29 -1.20 7.79
N LEU A 79 -6.40 -2.06 8.81
CA LEU A 79 -6.10 -1.73 10.20
C LEU A 79 -4.62 -1.95 10.54
N SER A 80 -4.00 -2.97 9.93
CA SER A 80 -2.58 -3.25 10.09
C SER A 80 -2.03 -4.06 8.91
N GLY A 81 -0.72 -4.00 8.71
CA GLY A 81 -0.02 -4.69 7.62
C GLY A 81 -0.29 -4.07 6.26
N GLU A 82 -0.16 -4.89 5.22
CA GLU A 82 -0.30 -4.49 3.82
C GLU A 82 -1.20 -5.49 3.08
N ALA A 83 -2.22 -4.97 2.41
CA ALA A 83 -3.22 -5.75 1.70
C ALA A 83 -3.18 -5.47 0.19
N TYR A 84 -3.55 -6.49 -0.59
CA TYR A 84 -3.94 -6.31 -1.97
C TYR A 84 -5.45 -6.19 -2.08
N TYR A 85 -5.87 -5.35 -3.01
CA TYR A 85 -7.25 -5.22 -3.47
C TYR A 85 -7.26 -5.14 -4.99
N GLN A 86 -8.22 -5.79 -5.63
CA GLN A 86 -8.38 -5.70 -7.09
C GLN A 86 -9.84 -5.85 -7.48
N GLU A 87 -10.32 -4.96 -8.33
CA GLU A 87 -11.57 -5.10 -9.06
C GLU A 87 -11.33 -5.79 -10.41
N GLU A 88 -12.32 -6.51 -10.92
CA GLU A 88 -12.21 -7.21 -12.20
C GLU A 88 -11.96 -6.20 -13.35
N GLY A 89 -10.91 -6.47 -14.12
CA GLY A 89 -10.50 -5.58 -15.22
C GLY A 89 -9.73 -4.33 -14.78
N GLN A 90 -9.47 -4.15 -13.48
CA GLN A 90 -8.67 -3.03 -12.97
C GLN A 90 -7.30 -3.50 -12.48
N PRO A 91 -6.30 -2.61 -12.42
CA PRO A 91 -5.02 -2.90 -11.81
C PRO A 91 -5.18 -3.28 -10.34
N LYS A 92 -4.34 -4.22 -9.89
CA LYS A 92 -4.22 -4.57 -8.48
C LYS A 92 -3.62 -3.41 -7.69
N GLN A 93 -4.23 -3.07 -6.56
CA GLN A 93 -3.82 -2.00 -5.67
C GLN A 93 -3.09 -2.57 -4.44
N LEU A 94 -2.07 -1.88 -3.98
CA LEU A 94 -1.47 -2.08 -2.66
C LEU A 94 -2.12 -1.09 -1.68
N LEU A 95 -2.69 -1.63 -0.63
CA LEU A 95 -3.29 -0.86 0.46
C LEU A 95 -2.43 -1.02 1.71
N CYS A 96 -2.11 0.09 2.34
CA CYS A 96 -1.36 0.16 3.59
C CYS A 96 -2.29 0.48 4.78
N LYS A 97 -1.77 0.37 5.99
CA LYS A 97 -2.50 0.75 7.21
C LYS A 97 -3.08 2.15 7.10
N GLY A 98 -4.39 2.27 7.27
CA GLY A 98 -5.15 3.51 7.20
C GLY A 98 -5.81 3.75 5.84
N ASP A 99 -5.44 2.98 4.81
CA ASP A 99 -6.09 3.07 3.51
C ASP A 99 -7.49 2.47 3.55
N LEU A 100 -8.35 3.02 2.69
CA LEU A 100 -9.74 2.64 2.56
C LEU A 100 -10.11 2.56 1.07
N VAL A 101 -10.86 1.53 0.71
CA VAL A 101 -11.51 1.42 -0.60
C VAL A 101 -13.00 1.21 -0.43
N THR A 102 -13.77 1.74 -1.38
CA THR A 102 -15.22 1.53 -1.45
C THR A 102 -15.54 0.81 -2.74
N THR A 103 -16.06 -0.41 -2.60
CA THR A 103 -16.50 -1.23 -3.72
C THR A 103 -17.96 -0.94 -4.02
N ALA A 104 -18.26 -0.58 -5.26
CA ALA A 104 -19.64 -0.33 -5.70
C ALA A 104 -20.46 -1.64 -5.78
N PRO A 105 -21.81 -1.55 -5.77
CA PRO A 105 -22.67 -2.72 -5.90
C PRO A 105 -22.34 -3.56 -7.14
N ASN A 106 -22.34 -4.89 -6.97
CA ASN A 106 -22.12 -5.87 -8.03
C ASN A 106 -20.71 -5.87 -8.65
N VAL A 107 -19.78 -5.04 -8.16
CA VAL A 107 -18.39 -5.05 -8.65
C VAL A 107 -17.68 -6.29 -8.13
N ARG A 108 -17.16 -7.11 -9.04
CA ARG A 108 -16.37 -8.30 -8.73
C ARG A 108 -15.00 -7.87 -8.29
N HIS A 109 -14.58 -8.35 -7.11
CA HIS A 109 -13.30 -7.99 -6.51
C HIS A 109 -12.75 -9.12 -5.64
N TRP A 110 -11.53 -8.97 -5.23
CA TRP A 110 -10.89 -9.77 -4.19
C TRP A 110 -9.94 -8.92 -3.36
N ASN A 111 -9.61 -9.39 -2.17
CA ASN A 111 -8.59 -8.82 -1.30
C ASN A 111 -7.84 -9.90 -0.53
N GLY A 112 -6.68 -9.54 0.02
CA GLY A 112 -5.84 -10.45 0.78
C GLY A 112 -4.56 -9.77 1.24
N ALA A 113 -3.78 -10.49 2.04
CA ALA A 113 -2.46 -10.04 2.48
C ALA A 113 -1.44 -10.09 1.34
N THR A 114 -0.44 -9.22 1.39
CA THR A 114 0.68 -9.28 0.44
C THR A 114 1.56 -10.52 0.67
N PRO A 115 2.41 -10.90 -0.29
CA PRO A 115 3.35 -12.03 -0.13
C PRO A 115 4.39 -11.83 0.97
N TRP A 116 4.54 -10.63 1.53
CA TRP A 116 5.57 -10.28 2.52
C TRP A 116 5.02 -9.74 3.84
N SER A 117 3.70 -9.53 3.96
CA SER A 117 3.06 -9.02 5.17
C SER A 117 1.72 -9.72 5.40
N ALA A 118 1.37 -10.01 6.64
CA ALA A 118 -0.01 -10.25 7.02
C ALA A 118 -0.79 -8.94 6.95
N ALA A 119 -2.12 -9.04 6.86
CA ALA A 119 -2.99 -7.86 6.82
C ALA A 119 -4.22 -8.05 7.70
N GLU A 120 -4.53 -7.08 8.54
CA GLU A 120 -5.80 -6.99 9.23
C GLU A 120 -6.68 -5.96 8.55
N CYS A 121 -7.84 -6.39 8.09
CA CYS A 121 -8.77 -5.56 7.33
C CYS A 121 -10.15 -5.62 7.98
N MET A 122 -10.78 -4.47 8.15
CA MET A 122 -12.18 -4.39 8.54
C MET A 122 -13.05 -4.06 7.33
N THR A 123 -14.16 -4.76 7.19
CA THR A 123 -15.15 -4.44 6.17
C THR A 123 -16.47 -4.01 6.81
N VAL A 124 -17.11 -3.05 6.18
CA VAL A 124 -18.51 -2.69 6.42
C VAL A 124 -19.24 -2.93 5.11
N THR A 125 -20.12 -3.92 5.09
CA THR A 125 -20.84 -4.35 3.90
C THR A 125 -22.33 -4.16 4.12
N GLU A 126 -22.99 -3.45 3.20
CA GLU A 126 -24.44 -3.39 3.13
C GLU A 126 -25.00 -4.76 2.74
N ILE A 127 -26.23 -5.01 3.09
CA ILE A 127 -27.01 -6.20 2.67
C ILE A 127 -28.29 -5.68 2.05
N ALA A 128 -28.45 -5.90 0.76
CA ALA A 128 -29.69 -5.55 0.06
C ALA A 128 -30.82 -6.52 0.45
N GLU A 129 -32.03 -6.02 0.50
CA GLU A 129 -33.19 -6.81 0.91
C GLU A 129 -33.41 -8.03 -0.01
N GLY A 130 -33.49 -9.20 0.59
CA GLY A 130 -33.67 -10.47 -0.13
C GLY A 130 -32.43 -11.02 -0.82
N GLU A 131 -31.27 -10.37 -0.68
CA GLU A 131 -30.02 -10.76 -1.30
C GLU A 131 -29.07 -11.48 -0.32
N GLU A 132 -28.17 -12.26 -0.86
CA GLU A 132 -27.05 -12.81 -0.10
C GLU A 132 -26.03 -11.73 0.24
N HIS A 133 -25.35 -11.87 1.37
CA HIS A 133 -24.29 -10.94 1.78
C HIS A 133 -23.16 -10.85 0.75
N ALA A 134 -22.77 -11.98 0.15
CA ALA A 134 -21.75 -12.07 -0.88
C ALA A 134 -21.96 -13.31 -1.75
N VAL A 135 -21.75 -13.15 -3.04
CA VAL A 135 -21.72 -14.25 -4.02
C VAL A 135 -20.27 -14.61 -4.30
N GLN A 136 -19.87 -15.83 -3.91
CA GLN A 136 -18.53 -16.32 -4.16
C GLN A 136 -18.37 -16.79 -5.60
N LEU A 137 -17.22 -16.51 -6.17
CA LEU A 137 -16.85 -16.90 -7.52
C LEU A 137 -15.64 -17.86 -7.50
N ARG A 138 -14.76 -17.76 -8.46
CA ARG A 138 -13.54 -18.56 -8.52
C ARG A 138 -12.45 -18.06 -7.58
N LYS A 139 -11.53 -18.93 -7.21
CA LYS A 139 -10.31 -18.53 -6.49
C LYS A 139 -9.45 -17.62 -7.36
N VAL A 140 -8.73 -16.72 -6.70
CA VAL A 140 -7.64 -15.95 -7.29
C VAL A 140 -6.48 -16.91 -7.56
N THR A 141 -6.00 -16.97 -8.80
CA THR A 141 -4.87 -17.82 -9.18
C THR A 141 -3.56 -17.30 -8.59
N ASP A 142 -2.55 -18.16 -8.52
CA ASP A 142 -1.22 -17.73 -8.06
C ASP A 142 -0.58 -16.75 -9.07
N GLU A 143 -0.89 -16.89 -10.36
CA GLU A 143 -0.46 -15.95 -11.40
C GLU A 143 -1.09 -14.56 -11.20
N GLU A 144 -2.40 -14.48 -10.97
CA GLU A 144 -3.08 -13.20 -10.68
C GLU A 144 -2.55 -12.57 -9.39
N PHE A 145 -2.35 -13.38 -8.36
CA PHE A 145 -1.84 -12.90 -7.08
C PHE A 145 -0.40 -12.40 -7.17
N SER A 146 0.47 -13.11 -7.89
CA SER A 146 1.87 -12.74 -8.08
C SER A 146 2.11 -11.73 -9.19
N SER A 147 1.07 -11.45 -10.03
CA SER A 147 1.20 -10.44 -11.08
C SER A 147 1.72 -9.13 -10.48
N PRO A 148 2.55 -8.37 -11.21
CA PRO A 148 3.02 -7.08 -10.74
C PRO A 148 1.84 -6.20 -10.30
N ILE A 149 2.06 -5.38 -9.30
CA ILE A 149 1.29 -4.14 -9.13
C ILE A 149 1.69 -3.38 -10.38
N THR A 150 0.81 -3.30 -11.37
CA THR A 150 1.21 -2.93 -12.72
C THR A 150 1.80 -1.54 -12.73
N CYS A 151 3.06 -1.44 -13.14
CA CYS A 151 3.70 -0.17 -13.46
C CYS A 151 3.18 0.43 -14.78
N GLU A 152 2.31 -0.25 -15.50
CA GLU A 152 1.77 0.20 -16.79
C GLU A 152 1.07 1.56 -16.70
N ASN A 153 0.47 1.86 -15.55
CA ASN A 153 -0.20 3.13 -15.31
C ASN A 153 0.60 4.10 -14.44
N MET A 154 1.74 3.65 -13.88
CA MET A 154 2.56 4.51 -13.03
C MET A 154 3.29 5.57 -13.85
N ILE A 155 3.28 6.78 -13.33
CA ILE A 155 4.19 7.82 -13.80
C ILE A 155 5.44 7.76 -12.94
N VAL A 156 6.58 7.48 -13.57
CA VAL A 156 7.90 7.59 -12.96
C VAL A 156 8.61 8.78 -13.58
N ARG A 157 9.09 9.70 -12.76
CA ARG A 157 9.69 10.95 -13.19
C ARG A 157 10.88 11.31 -12.32
N ILE A 158 11.80 12.04 -12.90
CA ILE A 158 12.86 12.75 -12.18
C ILE A 158 12.61 14.25 -12.33
N ALA A 159 12.50 14.99 -11.23
CA ALA A 159 12.57 16.44 -11.28
C ALA A 159 14.02 16.85 -11.04
N GLU A 160 14.63 17.48 -12.03
CA GLU A 160 15.96 18.11 -11.94
C GLU A 160 15.77 19.60 -11.77
N ILE A 161 16.16 20.13 -10.63
CA ILE A 161 15.88 21.52 -10.22
C ILE A 161 17.19 22.22 -9.86
N GLU A 162 17.44 23.36 -10.48
CA GLU A 162 18.50 24.28 -10.07
C GLU A 162 17.88 25.47 -9.36
N VAL A 163 18.31 25.72 -8.13
CA VAL A 163 17.81 26.83 -7.29
C VAL A 163 18.83 27.96 -7.26
N TYR A 164 18.35 29.21 -7.28
CA TYR A 164 19.26 30.36 -7.05
C TYR A 164 19.83 30.27 -5.63
N PRO A 165 21.17 30.42 -5.45
CA PRO A 165 21.83 30.21 -4.15
C PRO A 165 21.22 31.03 -3.00
N GLN A 166 20.77 32.24 -3.26
CA GLN A 166 20.18 33.13 -2.25
C GLN A 166 18.83 32.66 -1.70
N TYR A 167 18.15 31.74 -2.38
CA TYR A 167 16.85 31.19 -1.98
C TYR A 167 16.92 29.73 -1.50
N LEU A 168 18.11 29.15 -1.43
CA LEU A 168 18.26 27.71 -1.18
C LEU A 168 17.57 27.24 0.11
N GLU A 169 17.81 27.92 1.23
CA GLU A 169 17.21 27.55 2.51
C GLU A 169 15.67 27.64 2.49
N GLU A 170 15.14 28.71 1.91
CA GLU A 170 13.71 28.92 1.78
C GLU A 170 13.08 27.87 0.86
N TYR A 171 13.71 27.58 -0.28
CA TYR A 171 13.28 26.54 -1.20
C TYR A 171 13.23 25.15 -0.52
N LEU A 172 14.26 24.75 0.23
CA LEU A 172 14.31 23.48 0.93
C LEU A 172 13.18 23.35 1.97
N ALA A 173 12.81 24.44 2.62
CA ALA A 173 11.66 24.42 3.55
C ALA A 173 10.35 24.10 2.83
N PHE A 174 10.08 24.73 1.68
CA PHE A 174 8.90 24.45 0.85
C PHE A 174 8.92 23.03 0.30
N ALA A 175 10.05 22.57 -0.24
CA ALA A 175 10.18 21.23 -0.81
C ALA A 175 9.94 20.14 0.24
N ASN A 176 10.57 20.23 1.40
CA ASN A 176 10.38 19.27 2.49
C ASN A 176 8.92 19.23 2.99
N GLU A 177 8.24 20.38 3.04
CA GLU A 177 6.83 20.45 3.43
C GLU A 177 5.94 19.74 2.40
N VAL A 178 6.07 20.06 1.11
CA VAL A 178 5.22 19.49 0.07
C VAL A 178 5.44 18.00 -0.09
N ASP A 179 6.69 17.54 -0.11
CA ASP A 179 7.01 16.12 -0.30
C ASP A 179 6.45 15.27 0.84
N ARG A 180 6.64 15.72 2.09
CA ARG A 180 6.07 15.04 3.26
C ARG A 180 4.54 15.01 3.21
N LEU A 181 3.88 16.13 2.94
CA LEU A 181 2.41 16.20 2.90
C LEU A 181 1.83 15.36 1.77
N SER A 182 2.49 15.34 0.62
CA SER A 182 2.04 14.54 -0.52
C SER A 182 2.10 13.05 -0.23
N VAL A 183 3.23 12.56 0.31
CA VAL A 183 3.37 11.14 0.66
C VAL A 183 2.44 10.74 1.81
N GLU A 184 2.22 11.62 2.80
CA GLU A 184 1.35 11.34 3.94
C GLU A 184 -0.15 11.36 3.61
N ARG A 185 -0.58 12.20 2.67
CA ARG A 185 -2.02 12.52 2.47
C ARG A 185 -2.59 12.07 1.14
N GLU A 186 -1.75 11.82 0.14
CA GLU A 186 -2.18 11.51 -1.21
C GLU A 186 -1.97 10.01 -1.51
N PRO A 187 -3.05 9.19 -1.51
CA PRO A 187 -2.92 7.74 -1.74
C PRO A 187 -2.30 7.39 -3.10
N GLY A 188 -2.41 8.30 -4.06
CA GLY A 188 -1.84 8.13 -5.40
C GLY A 188 -0.37 8.53 -5.53
N VAL A 189 0.23 9.15 -4.51
CA VAL A 189 1.66 9.48 -4.46
C VAL A 189 2.41 8.33 -3.80
N ILE A 190 3.12 7.54 -4.62
CA ILE A 190 3.85 6.36 -4.14
C ILE A 190 5.21 6.77 -3.58
N CYS A 191 5.87 7.73 -4.24
CA CYS A 191 7.20 8.19 -3.84
C CYS A 191 7.39 9.65 -4.26
N LEU A 192 7.83 10.47 -3.32
CA LEU A 192 8.53 11.72 -3.57
C LEU A 192 9.79 11.68 -2.71
N PHE A 193 10.94 11.51 -3.34
CA PHE A 193 12.22 11.38 -2.65
C PHE A 193 13.20 12.46 -3.12
N PRO A 194 13.21 13.62 -2.43
CA PRO A 194 14.11 14.70 -2.75
C PRO A 194 15.54 14.38 -2.33
N MET A 195 16.47 14.70 -3.20
CA MET A 195 17.91 14.53 -3.01
C MET A 195 18.61 15.84 -3.39
N GLN A 196 19.60 16.22 -2.62
CA GLN A 196 20.48 17.35 -2.91
C GLN A 196 21.84 16.82 -3.38
N SER A 197 22.41 17.43 -4.39
CA SER A 197 23.77 17.07 -4.84
C SER A 197 24.79 17.34 -3.74
N ALA A 198 25.70 16.39 -3.53
CA ALA A 198 26.80 16.54 -2.57
C ALA A 198 27.86 17.55 -3.07
N ASP A 199 27.97 17.75 -4.39
CA ASP A 199 28.99 18.61 -4.99
C ASP A 199 28.48 20.04 -5.17
N ASP A 200 27.17 20.21 -5.39
CA ASP A 200 26.54 21.53 -5.58
C ASP A 200 25.16 21.54 -4.90
N ALA A 201 25.07 22.19 -3.76
CA ALA A 201 23.85 22.25 -2.96
C ALA A 201 22.66 22.92 -3.67
N THR A 202 22.89 23.66 -4.75
CA THR A 202 21.82 24.28 -5.55
C THR A 202 21.13 23.32 -6.51
N GLN A 203 21.71 22.13 -6.71
CA GLN A 203 21.16 21.09 -7.57
C GLN A 203 20.32 20.10 -6.75
N ILE A 204 19.04 20.08 -7.01
CA ILE A 204 18.06 19.21 -6.36
C ILE A 204 17.53 18.21 -7.39
N CYS A 205 17.42 16.97 -7.00
CA CYS A 205 16.84 15.90 -7.81
C CYS A 205 15.74 15.21 -7.00
N ILE A 206 14.53 15.10 -7.54
CA ILE A 206 13.42 14.41 -6.88
C ILE A 206 13.03 13.20 -7.72
N LEU A 207 13.07 12.01 -7.11
CA LEU A 207 12.43 10.83 -7.69
C LEU A 207 10.94 10.91 -7.36
N GLU A 208 10.12 10.95 -8.41
CA GLU A 208 8.66 11.02 -8.30
C GLU A 208 8.02 9.75 -8.87
N ILE A 209 7.13 9.13 -8.12
CA ILE A 209 6.35 7.97 -8.57
C ILE A 209 4.89 8.17 -8.16
N TYR A 210 4.01 8.17 -9.16
CA TYR A 210 2.57 8.27 -9.00
C TYR A 210 1.89 7.00 -9.48
N ALA A 211 0.82 6.58 -8.82
CA ALA A 211 0.08 5.36 -9.14
C ALA A 211 -0.55 5.37 -10.54
N SER A 212 -0.86 6.57 -11.06
CA SER A 212 -1.47 6.76 -12.39
C SER A 212 -1.37 8.22 -12.83
N ASP A 213 -1.72 8.50 -14.08
CA ASP A 213 -1.92 9.88 -14.54
C ASP A 213 -3.00 10.61 -13.73
N ALA A 214 -4.10 9.94 -13.40
CA ALA A 214 -5.14 10.52 -12.55
C ALA A 214 -4.62 10.95 -11.17
N ALA A 215 -3.77 10.13 -10.55
CA ALA A 215 -3.11 10.45 -9.29
C ALA A 215 -2.17 11.67 -9.43
N TYR A 216 -1.39 11.71 -10.50
CA TYR A 216 -0.55 12.88 -10.80
C TYR A 216 -1.37 14.16 -11.01
N GLN A 217 -2.46 14.09 -11.79
CA GLN A 217 -3.35 15.22 -12.00
C GLN A 217 -4.06 15.69 -10.73
N ALA A 218 -4.36 14.76 -9.82
CA ALA A 218 -4.90 15.08 -8.50
C ALA A 218 -3.85 15.80 -7.65
N HIS A 219 -2.62 15.28 -7.59
CA HIS A 219 -1.49 15.90 -6.89
C HIS A 219 -1.29 17.36 -7.31
N LEU A 220 -1.28 17.63 -8.60
CA LEU A 220 -1.10 18.99 -9.13
C LEU A 220 -2.17 19.99 -8.65
N LYS A 221 -3.33 19.54 -8.18
CA LYS A 221 -4.44 20.39 -7.71
C LYS A 221 -4.49 20.53 -6.19
N THR A 222 -3.66 19.82 -5.45
CA THR A 222 -3.65 19.89 -3.99
C THR A 222 -3.21 21.27 -3.50
N GLU A 223 -3.72 21.68 -2.36
CA GLU A 223 -3.38 22.98 -1.75
C GLU A 223 -1.88 23.08 -1.45
N HIS A 224 -1.27 22.03 -0.90
CA HIS A 224 0.13 22.01 -0.55
C HIS A 224 1.04 22.08 -1.79
N PHE A 225 0.68 21.40 -2.90
CA PHE A 225 1.43 21.51 -4.15
C PHE A 225 1.30 22.92 -4.75
N GLN A 226 0.11 23.50 -4.75
CA GLN A 226 -0.09 24.86 -5.27
C GLN A 226 0.66 25.90 -4.42
N LYS A 227 0.68 25.75 -3.10
CA LYS A 227 1.48 26.56 -2.18
C LYS A 227 2.98 26.48 -2.54
N TYR A 228 3.50 25.25 -2.68
CA TYR A 228 4.87 25.03 -3.10
C TYR A 228 5.17 25.68 -4.46
N LYS A 229 4.39 25.35 -5.48
CA LYS A 229 4.59 25.84 -6.85
C LYS A 229 4.62 27.37 -6.93
N GLN A 230 3.66 28.02 -6.28
CA GLN A 230 3.57 29.49 -6.30
C GLN A 230 4.67 30.14 -5.46
N GLY A 231 4.96 29.56 -4.29
CA GLY A 231 5.98 30.07 -3.38
C GLY A 231 7.40 29.97 -3.94
N THR A 232 7.69 28.92 -4.72
CA THR A 232 9.06 28.65 -5.20
C THR A 232 9.35 29.10 -6.62
N LEU A 233 8.36 29.56 -7.39
CA LEU A 233 8.53 29.89 -8.81
C LEU A 233 9.69 30.85 -9.10
N HIS A 234 9.92 31.85 -8.25
CA HIS A 234 10.98 32.82 -8.39
C HIS A 234 12.35 32.35 -7.87
N MET A 235 12.37 31.24 -7.14
CA MET A 235 13.56 30.63 -6.55
C MET A 235 14.25 29.65 -7.51
N VAL A 236 13.47 29.11 -8.46
CA VAL A 236 13.94 28.09 -9.40
C VAL A 236 14.59 28.75 -10.61
N LYS A 237 15.86 28.42 -10.85
CA LYS A 237 16.64 28.88 -12.01
C LYS A 237 16.38 28.01 -13.23
N SER A 238 16.29 26.68 -13.03
CA SER A 238 15.92 25.72 -14.07
C SER A 238 15.14 24.55 -13.51
N LEU A 239 14.22 23.99 -14.31
CA LEU A 239 13.45 22.82 -13.99
C LEU A 239 13.36 21.94 -15.24
N LYS A 240 13.72 20.65 -15.09
CA LYS A 240 13.47 19.60 -16.08
C LYS A 240 12.70 18.49 -15.44
N LEU A 241 11.79 17.90 -16.20
CA LEU A 241 10.90 16.84 -15.74
C LEU A 241 10.90 15.65 -16.72
N PRO A 242 12.05 14.95 -16.93
CA PRO A 242 12.07 13.78 -17.78
C PRO A 242 11.18 12.68 -17.21
N THR A 243 10.29 12.15 -18.05
CA THR A 243 9.53 10.95 -17.73
C THR A 243 10.43 9.74 -17.94
N MET A 244 10.45 8.85 -16.96
CA MET A 244 11.27 7.65 -16.94
C MET A 244 10.42 6.40 -17.11
N GLN A 245 11.00 5.35 -17.64
CA GLN A 245 10.38 4.04 -17.68
C GLN A 245 11.17 3.09 -16.77
N PRO A 246 10.52 2.35 -15.86
CA PRO A 246 11.19 1.34 -15.06
C PRO A 246 11.80 0.28 -15.99
N LEU A 247 13.07 -0.06 -15.79
CA LEU A 247 13.71 -1.16 -16.52
C LEU A 247 13.17 -2.52 -16.07
N ASP A 248 12.91 -2.64 -14.79
CA ASP A 248 12.35 -3.84 -14.15
C ASP A 248 11.30 -3.44 -13.10
N PRO A 249 10.02 -3.52 -13.46
CA PRO A 249 8.92 -3.24 -12.53
C PRO A 249 8.93 -4.13 -11.27
N GLU A 250 9.47 -5.34 -11.35
CA GLU A 250 9.56 -6.26 -10.21
C GLU A 250 10.50 -5.74 -9.11
N THR A 251 11.50 -4.94 -9.49
CA THR A 251 12.41 -4.30 -8.53
C THR A 251 11.67 -3.38 -7.56
N MET A 252 10.59 -2.75 -8.00
CA MET A 252 9.75 -1.89 -7.14
C MET A 252 9.23 -2.63 -5.91
N ARG A 253 8.84 -3.90 -6.04
CA ARG A 253 8.38 -4.74 -4.94
C ARG A 253 9.47 -4.96 -3.88
N LEU A 254 10.74 -4.97 -4.30
CA LEU A 254 11.86 -5.20 -3.41
C LEU A 254 12.20 -3.96 -2.57
N ILE A 255 11.87 -2.76 -3.06
CA ILE A 255 12.07 -1.50 -2.33
C ILE A 255 11.20 -1.49 -1.08
N PHE A 256 9.94 -1.92 -1.19
CA PHE A 256 8.99 -1.94 -0.06
C PHE A 256 9.25 -3.07 0.95
N LYS A 257 10.01 -4.11 0.58
CA LYS A 257 10.37 -5.20 1.50
C LYS A 257 11.36 -4.80 2.60
N LYS A 258 12.00 -3.66 2.47
CA LYS A 258 13.07 -3.21 3.39
C LYS A 258 12.60 -2.19 4.43
N LYS A 259 11.29 -2.00 4.56
CA LYS A 259 10.70 -1.15 5.61
C LYS A 259 10.52 -1.92 6.91
#